data_855bad088937d4fa537cf2ae0e5533cb
#
_entry.id   855bad088937d4fa537cf2ae0e5533cb
#
_cell.length_a   1.000
_cell.length_b   1.000
_cell.length_c   1.000
_cell.angle_alpha   90.00
_cell.angle_beta   90.00
_cell.angle_gamma   90.00
#
_symmetry.space_group_name_H-M   'P 1'
#
loop_
_entity.id
_entity.type
_entity.pdbx_description
1 polymer ?
#
loop_
_entity_poly.entity_id
_entity_poly.type
_entity_poly.pdbx_seq_one_letter_code
_entity_poly.pdbx_strand_id
1 'polypeptide(L)'
;MKCLVVLAHFMSREALLEPESVSRAQLAISAFKAGHFRYLVTTGWAYRPDCDIPISDAFKDYILENSDIAADEIVASPYARDTVGDAYFVRRLFQNEDVSEVVVATSDYHVARTRMVFENFFGHMARVEVIGAVTEAGSSQDIIDHEARSTAAFRQTFQDTDFESLESIYAALSTHHPFYNGQIYPKIETD
;
A
#
# COMPACT_ATOMS: atom_id res chain seq x y z
N MET A 1 -0.53 18.83 -0.91
CA MET A 1 0.64 18.18 -1.56
C MET A 1 0.23 16.96 -2.36
N LYS A 2 1.10 16.45 -3.27
CA LYS A 2 0.89 15.19 -3.97
C LYS A 2 1.85 14.14 -3.44
N CYS A 3 1.39 12.91 -3.23
CA CYS A 3 2.23 11.76 -2.88
C CYS A 3 2.02 10.59 -3.84
N LEU A 4 3.09 9.82 -4.06
CA LEU A 4 3.07 8.56 -4.77
C LEU A 4 3.27 7.44 -3.75
N VAL A 5 2.44 6.41 -3.81
CA VAL A 5 2.52 5.23 -2.94
C VAL A 5 2.83 4.02 -3.80
N VAL A 6 3.80 3.19 -3.43
CA VAL A 6 4.04 1.91 -4.09
C VAL A 6 3.68 0.77 -3.14
N LEU A 7 2.76 -0.08 -3.60
CA LEU A 7 2.32 -1.25 -2.83
C LEU A 7 3.31 -2.41 -3.00
N ALA A 8 3.69 -3.02 -1.88
CA ALA A 8 4.56 -4.18 -1.89
C ALA A 8 3.89 -5.43 -2.48
N HIS A 9 4.72 -6.40 -2.92
CA HIS A 9 4.30 -7.77 -3.27
C HIS A 9 5.16 -8.78 -2.52
N PHE A 10 6.27 -9.28 -3.09
CA PHE A 10 7.14 -10.22 -2.43
C PHE A 10 8.63 -9.83 -2.51
N MET A 11 9.41 -10.34 -1.56
CA MET A 11 10.87 -10.28 -1.53
C MET A 11 11.47 -11.62 -1.09
N SER A 12 12.75 -11.85 -1.43
CA SER A 12 13.52 -13.01 -0.96
C SER A 12 13.88 -12.87 0.53
N ARG A 13 14.50 -13.93 1.10
CA ARG A 13 15.02 -13.91 2.48
C ARG A 13 16.22 -12.95 2.67
N GLU A 14 16.87 -12.59 1.57
CA GLU A 14 17.98 -11.62 1.55
C GLU A 14 17.45 -10.18 1.36
N ALA A 15 16.13 -9.94 1.51
CA ALA A 15 15.45 -8.68 1.29
C ALA A 15 15.56 -8.13 -0.16
N LEU A 16 15.79 -8.99 -1.15
CA LEU A 16 15.80 -8.60 -2.56
C LEU A 16 14.37 -8.68 -3.12
N LEU A 17 13.94 -7.65 -3.82
CA LEU A 17 12.62 -7.61 -4.44
C LEU A 17 12.46 -8.71 -5.50
N GLU A 18 11.34 -9.43 -5.46
CA GLU A 18 10.97 -10.38 -6.51
C GLU A 18 10.49 -9.65 -7.78
N PRO A 19 10.44 -10.30 -8.95
CA PRO A 19 10.20 -9.65 -10.25
C PRO A 19 8.99 -8.74 -10.31
N GLU A 20 7.88 -9.13 -9.70
CA GLU A 20 6.67 -8.31 -9.66
C GLU A 20 6.85 -7.05 -8.78
N SER A 21 7.51 -7.19 -7.63
CA SER A 21 7.89 -6.06 -6.78
C SER A 21 8.83 -5.11 -7.50
N VAL A 22 9.79 -5.63 -8.27
CA VAL A 22 10.68 -4.83 -9.13
C VAL A 22 9.88 -4.05 -10.17
N SER A 23 8.90 -4.68 -10.83
CA SER A 23 8.06 -4.01 -11.83
C SER A 23 7.25 -2.86 -11.21
N ARG A 24 6.69 -3.05 -10.00
CA ARG A 24 6.01 -1.98 -9.26
C ARG A 24 6.94 -0.84 -8.87
N ALA A 25 8.16 -1.16 -8.39
CA ALA A 25 9.16 -0.16 -8.02
C ALA A 25 9.61 0.66 -9.25
N GLN A 26 9.85 0.03 -10.39
CA GLN A 26 10.22 0.71 -11.64
C GLN A 26 9.09 1.61 -12.17
N LEU A 27 7.82 1.15 -12.08
CA LEU A 27 6.66 1.98 -12.39
C LEU A 27 6.60 3.21 -11.47
N ALA A 28 6.81 3.02 -10.16
CA ALA A 28 6.81 4.11 -9.19
C ALA A 28 7.94 5.11 -9.45
N ILE A 29 9.17 4.65 -9.72
CA ILE A 29 10.31 5.52 -10.11
C ILE A 29 9.95 6.35 -11.34
N SER A 30 9.42 5.72 -12.38
CA SER A 30 9.05 6.38 -13.63
C SER A 30 7.96 7.44 -13.42
N ALA A 31 6.92 7.10 -12.64
CA ALA A 31 5.84 8.01 -12.31
C ALA A 31 6.32 9.18 -11.44
N PHE A 32 7.17 8.93 -10.45
CA PHE A 32 7.71 9.96 -9.57
C PHE A 32 8.53 10.98 -10.37
N LYS A 33 9.40 10.53 -11.27
CA LYS A 33 10.21 11.39 -12.14
C LYS A 33 9.38 12.21 -13.13
N ALA A 34 8.27 11.65 -13.61
CA ALA A 34 7.38 12.34 -14.56
C ALA A 34 6.42 13.31 -13.87
N GLY A 35 6.14 13.13 -12.59
CA GLY A 35 5.22 13.93 -11.80
C GLY A 35 5.92 14.92 -10.87
N HIS A 36 5.09 15.73 -10.17
CA HIS A 36 5.56 16.67 -9.14
C HIS A 36 5.06 16.18 -7.77
N PHE A 37 5.65 15.09 -7.29
CA PHE A 37 5.34 14.51 -5.99
C PHE A 37 6.24 15.09 -4.91
N ARG A 38 5.69 15.24 -3.71
CA ARG A 38 6.49 15.62 -2.52
C ARG A 38 7.16 14.42 -1.91
N TYR A 39 6.46 13.28 -1.88
CA TYR A 39 6.96 12.03 -1.30
C TYR A 39 6.62 10.83 -2.17
N LEU A 40 7.55 9.86 -2.19
CA LEU A 40 7.32 8.48 -2.60
C LEU A 40 7.24 7.63 -1.32
N VAL A 41 6.10 7.00 -1.08
CA VAL A 41 5.88 6.14 0.09
C VAL A 41 5.98 4.69 -0.33
N THR A 42 6.86 3.93 0.31
CA THR A 42 6.94 2.47 0.18
C THR A 42 6.21 1.83 1.34
N THR A 43 5.42 0.78 1.10
CA THR A 43 4.57 0.16 2.12
C THR A 43 4.90 -1.30 2.34
N GLY A 44 4.55 -1.82 3.53
CA GLY A 44 4.62 -3.24 3.84
C GLY A 44 5.59 -3.60 4.96
N TRP A 45 5.16 -4.54 5.78
CA TRP A 45 5.84 -4.97 7.02
C TRP A 45 6.88 -6.07 6.78
N ALA A 46 7.56 -6.49 7.87
CA ALA A 46 8.43 -7.67 7.90
C ALA A 46 7.57 -8.95 7.97
N TYR A 47 7.06 -9.41 6.84
CA TYR A 47 6.09 -10.52 6.76
C TYR A 47 6.76 -11.90 6.74
N ARG A 48 8.07 -11.96 6.53
CA ARG A 48 8.81 -13.21 6.42
C ARG A 48 9.34 -13.66 7.79
N PRO A 49 9.18 -14.93 8.17
CA PRO A 49 9.74 -15.43 9.43
C PRO A 49 11.28 -15.60 9.40
N ASP A 50 11.89 -15.54 8.21
CA ASP A 50 13.33 -15.71 7.95
C ASP A 50 14.02 -14.40 7.53
N CYS A 51 13.33 -13.24 7.67
CA CYS A 51 13.89 -11.93 7.36
C CYS A 51 13.15 -10.84 8.19
N ASP A 52 13.87 -10.14 9.05
CA ASP A 52 13.31 -9.09 9.91
C ASP A 52 13.21 -7.73 9.20
N ILE A 53 13.67 -7.62 7.96
CA ILE A 53 13.61 -6.38 7.18
C ILE A 53 12.18 -6.21 6.65
N PRO A 54 11.51 -5.06 6.92
CA PRO A 54 10.24 -4.75 6.29
C PRO A 54 10.38 -4.64 4.78
N ILE A 55 9.41 -5.16 4.05
CA ILE A 55 9.46 -5.07 2.58
C ILE A 55 9.40 -3.61 2.09
N SER A 56 8.83 -2.68 2.87
CA SER A 56 8.90 -1.24 2.60
C SER A 56 10.34 -0.72 2.56
N ASP A 57 11.22 -1.21 3.44
CA ASP A 57 12.63 -0.82 3.44
C ASP A 57 13.36 -1.42 2.23
N ALA A 58 13.09 -2.68 1.89
CA ALA A 58 13.64 -3.29 0.67
C ALA A 58 13.23 -2.54 -0.61
N PHE A 59 11.99 -2.03 -0.68
CA PHE A 59 11.56 -1.14 -1.77
C PHE A 59 12.31 0.19 -1.77
N LYS A 60 12.48 0.81 -0.60
CA LYS A 60 13.24 2.06 -0.47
C LYS A 60 14.69 1.88 -0.93
N ASP A 61 15.36 0.82 -0.48
CA ASP A 61 16.74 0.52 -0.88
C ASP A 61 16.84 0.30 -2.39
N TYR A 62 15.94 -0.50 -2.97
CA TYR A 62 15.89 -0.71 -4.42
C TYR A 62 15.71 0.61 -5.19
N ILE A 63 14.84 1.50 -4.73
CA ILE A 63 14.58 2.79 -5.39
C ILE A 63 15.81 3.69 -5.31
N LEU A 64 16.50 3.74 -4.17
CA LEU A 64 17.73 4.51 -3.99
C LEU A 64 18.87 4.00 -4.86
N GLU A 65 19.00 2.69 -5.03
CA GLU A 65 20.02 2.07 -5.87
C GLU A 65 19.76 2.25 -7.38
N ASN A 66 18.50 2.37 -7.79
CA ASN A 66 18.09 2.37 -9.20
C ASN A 66 17.53 3.71 -9.69
N SER A 67 17.63 4.78 -8.89
CA SER A 67 17.18 6.12 -9.27
C SER A 67 18.02 7.21 -8.62
N ASP A 68 17.78 8.45 -9.04
CA ASP A 68 18.32 9.68 -8.50
C ASP A 68 17.33 10.40 -7.53
N ILE A 69 16.28 9.71 -7.09
CA ILE A 69 15.31 10.22 -6.11
C ILE A 69 16.03 10.37 -4.77
N ALA A 70 15.91 11.54 -4.15
CA ALA A 70 16.61 11.81 -2.90
C ALA A 70 16.03 11.00 -1.72
N ALA A 71 16.88 10.59 -0.81
CA ALA A 71 16.49 9.70 0.31
C ALA A 71 15.45 10.32 1.25
N ASP A 72 15.41 11.66 1.35
CA ASP A 72 14.43 12.43 2.13
C ASP A 72 13.07 12.59 1.41
N GLU A 73 13.00 12.26 0.12
CA GLU A 73 11.76 12.17 -0.64
C GLU A 73 11.11 10.78 -0.51
N ILE A 74 11.82 9.76 0.01
CA ILE A 74 11.31 8.38 0.12
C ILE A 74 11.00 8.07 1.59
N VAL A 75 9.73 7.79 1.87
CA VAL A 75 9.24 7.43 3.20
C VAL A 75 8.83 5.97 3.23
N ALA A 76 9.49 5.16 4.07
CA ALA A 76 9.09 3.78 4.31
C ALA A 76 8.01 3.71 5.39
N SER A 77 6.92 2.96 5.12
CA SER A 77 5.82 2.68 6.05
C SER A 77 5.76 1.18 6.35
N PRO A 78 6.41 0.71 7.44
CA PRO A 78 6.66 -0.72 7.69
C PRO A 78 5.52 -1.43 8.44
N TYR A 79 4.30 -0.93 8.40
CA TYR A 79 3.21 -1.42 9.25
C TYR A 79 2.12 -2.19 8.50
N ALA A 80 1.98 -1.95 7.21
CA ALA A 80 0.89 -2.50 6.41
C ALA A 80 1.07 -4.00 6.15
N ARG A 81 0.01 -4.77 6.37
CA ARG A 81 -0.04 -6.23 6.16
C ARG A 81 -0.85 -6.63 4.93
N ASP A 82 -1.56 -5.67 4.36
CA ASP A 82 -2.37 -5.78 3.15
C ASP A 82 -2.74 -4.39 2.61
N THR A 83 -3.48 -4.35 1.51
CA THR A 83 -3.89 -3.11 0.82
C THR A 83 -4.71 -2.16 1.71
N VAL A 84 -5.48 -2.71 2.66
CA VAL A 84 -6.29 -1.88 3.58
C VAL A 84 -5.36 -1.17 4.58
N GLY A 85 -4.38 -1.90 5.11
CA GLY A 85 -3.33 -1.31 5.95
C GLY A 85 -2.48 -0.31 5.19
N ASP A 86 -2.15 -0.57 3.91
CA ASP A 86 -1.42 0.38 3.09
C ASP A 86 -2.16 1.74 3.07
N ALA A 87 -3.45 1.74 2.77
CA ALA A 87 -4.26 2.95 2.74
C ALA A 87 -4.36 3.63 4.12
N TYR A 88 -4.58 2.85 5.18
CA TYR A 88 -4.69 3.37 6.54
C TYR A 88 -3.41 4.03 7.03
N PHE A 89 -2.27 3.33 6.93
CA PHE A 89 -1.01 3.85 7.46
C PHE A 89 -0.47 5.02 6.63
N VAL A 90 -0.70 5.04 5.32
CA VAL A 90 -0.38 6.21 4.48
C VAL A 90 -1.25 7.41 4.87
N ARG A 91 -2.55 7.21 5.11
CA ARG A 91 -3.42 8.29 5.55
C ARG A 91 -3.03 8.80 6.94
N ARG A 92 -2.68 7.91 7.87
CA ARG A 92 -2.18 8.27 9.19
C ARG A 92 -0.85 9.03 9.11
N LEU A 93 0.07 8.61 8.24
CA LEU A 93 1.34 9.30 8.00
C LEU A 93 1.13 10.77 7.62
N PHE A 94 0.11 11.05 6.84
CA PHE A 94 -0.18 12.40 6.33
C PHE A 94 -1.40 13.06 6.99
N GLN A 95 -1.80 12.63 8.18
CA GLN A 95 -3.02 13.12 8.85
C GLN A 95 -3.03 14.64 9.13
N ASN A 96 -1.85 15.26 9.23
CA ASN A 96 -1.68 16.70 9.48
C ASN A 96 -1.24 17.47 8.21
N GLU A 97 -1.25 16.81 7.04
CA GLU A 97 -0.83 17.40 5.78
C GLU A 97 -2.04 17.65 4.86
N ASP A 98 -1.99 18.72 4.10
CA ASP A 98 -2.99 18.98 3.05
C ASP A 98 -2.64 18.16 1.79
N VAL A 99 -3.13 16.93 1.75
CA VAL A 99 -2.95 16.02 0.62
C VAL A 99 -4.01 16.30 -0.43
N SER A 100 -3.59 16.73 -1.61
CA SER A 100 -4.50 17.02 -2.74
C SER A 100 -4.60 15.88 -3.75
N GLU A 101 -3.58 15.02 -3.82
CA GLU A 101 -3.56 13.88 -4.74
C GLU A 101 -2.71 12.73 -4.20
N VAL A 102 -3.25 11.51 -4.30
CA VAL A 102 -2.59 10.24 -3.99
C VAL A 102 -2.56 9.40 -5.25
N VAL A 103 -1.36 9.13 -5.78
CA VAL A 103 -1.17 8.18 -6.88
C VAL A 103 -0.64 6.88 -6.30
N VAL A 104 -1.24 5.74 -6.66
CA VAL A 104 -0.85 4.44 -6.13
C VAL A 104 -0.34 3.55 -7.25
N ALA A 105 0.90 3.08 -7.14
CA ALA A 105 1.51 2.13 -8.06
C ALA A 105 1.36 0.70 -7.53
N THR A 106 0.81 -0.19 -8.35
CA THR A 106 0.59 -1.60 -8.04
C THR A 106 0.67 -2.45 -9.31
N SER A 107 0.26 -3.72 -9.29
CA SER A 107 0.13 -4.56 -10.49
C SER A 107 -1.21 -4.30 -11.19
N ASP A 108 -1.26 -4.50 -12.50
CA ASP A 108 -2.43 -4.22 -13.35
C ASP A 108 -3.70 -4.95 -12.88
N TYR A 109 -3.60 -6.22 -12.51
CA TYR A 109 -4.74 -7.00 -12.00
C TYR A 109 -5.27 -6.47 -10.66
N HIS A 110 -4.44 -5.78 -9.89
CA HIS A 110 -4.76 -5.27 -8.57
C HIS A 110 -5.33 -3.84 -8.56
N VAL A 111 -5.31 -3.15 -9.70
CA VAL A 111 -5.73 -1.74 -9.85
C VAL A 111 -7.15 -1.50 -9.35
N ALA A 112 -8.10 -2.38 -9.71
CA ALA A 112 -9.51 -2.16 -9.39
C ALA A 112 -9.77 -2.19 -7.87
N ARG A 113 -9.20 -3.18 -7.15
CA ARG A 113 -9.34 -3.30 -5.70
C ARG A 113 -8.57 -2.20 -4.96
N THR A 114 -7.36 -1.90 -5.39
CA THR A 114 -6.56 -0.81 -4.83
C THR A 114 -7.30 0.52 -4.95
N ARG A 115 -7.88 0.83 -6.13
CA ARG A 115 -8.66 2.04 -6.33
C ARG A 115 -9.85 2.11 -5.37
N MET A 116 -10.64 1.05 -5.29
CA MET A 116 -11.79 0.99 -4.38
C MET A 116 -11.36 1.25 -2.93
N VAL A 117 -10.29 0.63 -2.45
CA VAL A 117 -9.80 0.82 -1.08
C VAL A 117 -9.34 2.27 -0.90
N PHE A 118 -8.43 2.77 -1.72
CA PHE A 118 -7.87 4.11 -1.56
C PHE A 118 -8.92 5.23 -1.76
N GLU A 119 -9.90 5.06 -2.64
CA GLU A 119 -11.02 6.02 -2.78
C GLU A 119 -11.88 6.09 -1.51
N ASN A 120 -12.11 4.98 -0.81
CA ASN A 120 -12.80 5.02 0.49
C ASN A 120 -11.97 5.79 1.53
N PHE A 121 -10.66 5.59 1.56
CA PHE A 121 -9.78 6.21 2.57
C PHE A 121 -9.47 7.68 2.27
N PHE A 122 -9.38 8.09 1.01
CA PHE A 122 -8.89 9.42 0.61
C PHE A 122 -9.87 10.23 -0.23
N GLY A 123 -10.88 9.62 -0.86
CA GLY A 123 -11.70 10.28 -1.87
C GLY A 123 -12.50 11.50 -1.39
N HIS A 124 -12.73 11.63 -0.07
CA HIS A 124 -13.36 12.79 0.54
C HIS A 124 -12.41 14.00 0.69
N MET A 125 -11.09 13.79 0.61
CA MET A 125 -10.06 14.81 0.86
C MET A 125 -9.04 14.98 -0.26
N ALA A 126 -8.82 13.96 -1.11
CA ALA A 126 -7.80 13.98 -2.14
C ALA A 126 -8.28 13.26 -3.42
N ARG A 127 -7.74 13.66 -4.57
CA ARG A 127 -7.89 12.87 -5.79
C ARG A 127 -7.08 11.58 -5.66
N VAL A 128 -7.69 10.45 -6.00
CA VAL A 128 -7.02 9.14 -6.04
C VAL A 128 -6.83 8.70 -7.49
N GLU A 129 -5.61 8.32 -7.84
CA GLU A 129 -5.27 7.69 -9.10
C GLU A 129 -4.51 6.39 -8.83
N VAL A 130 -4.79 5.33 -9.58
CA VAL A 130 -4.08 4.04 -9.44
C VAL A 130 -3.53 3.64 -10.78
N ILE A 131 -2.22 3.37 -10.82
CA ILE A 131 -1.48 2.93 -11.99
C ILE A 131 -0.99 1.50 -11.78
N GLY A 132 -1.04 0.68 -12.84
CA GLY A 132 -0.69 -0.75 -12.79
C GLY A 132 0.55 -1.08 -13.60
N ALA A 133 1.53 -1.75 -12.99
CA ALA A 133 2.59 -2.43 -13.72
C ALA A 133 2.01 -3.64 -14.44
N VAL A 134 2.31 -3.78 -15.72
CA VAL A 134 1.84 -4.92 -16.53
C VAL A 134 2.49 -6.20 -16.02
N THR A 135 1.67 -7.21 -15.77
CA THR A 135 2.11 -8.52 -15.29
C THR A 135 1.47 -9.66 -16.10
N GLU A 136 2.17 -10.80 -16.20
CA GLU A 136 1.58 -12.01 -16.79
C GLU A 136 0.57 -12.67 -15.83
N ALA A 137 0.69 -12.40 -14.54
CA ALA A 137 -0.11 -13.02 -13.48
C ALA A 137 -1.59 -12.62 -13.54
N GLY A 138 -1.92 -11.44 -14.07
CA GLY A 138 -3.29 -10.91 -14.13
C GLY A 138 -4.29 -11.75 -14.96
N SER A 139 -3.80 -12.68 -15.79
CA SER A 139 -4.64 -13.63 -16.55
C SER A 139 -4.98 -14.92 -15.77
N SER A 140 -4.40 -15.12 -14.58
CA SER A 140 -4.68 -16.32 -13.75
C SER A 140 -6.06 -16.24 -13.12
N GLN A 141 -6.85 -17.33 -13.28
CA GLN A 141 -8.18 -17.42 -12.65
C GLN A 141 -8.08 -17.33 -11.11
N ASP A 142 -7.04 -17.92 -10.52
CA ASP A 142 -6.83 -17.87 -9.06
C ASP A 142 -6.63 -16.43 -8.56
N ILE A 143 -5.95 -15.59 -9.32
CA ILE A 143 -5.76 -14.18 -8.99
C ILE A 143 -7.07 -13.42 -9.14
N ILE A 144 -7.82 -13.64 -10.22
CA ILE A 144 -9.13 -13.02 -10.44
C ILE A 144 -10.07 -13.36 -9.28
N ASP A 145 -10.13 -14.63 -8.89
CA ASP A 145 -10.96 -15.11 -7.79
C ASP A 145 -10.49 -14.54 -6.44
N HIS A 146 -9.17 -14.42 -6.23
CA HIS A 146 -8.61 -13.79 -5.03
C HIS A 146 -9.02 -12.32 -4.93
N GLU A 147 -8.86 -11.55 -5.99
CA GLU A 147 -9.26 -10.14 -6.03
C GLU A 147 -10.77 -9.95 -5.76
N ALA A 148 -11.60 -10.82 -6.33
CA ALA A 148 -13.04 -10.79 -6.09
C ALA A 148 -13.39 -11.09 -4.62
N ARG A 149 -12.78 -12.12 -4.01
CA ARG A 149 -12.99 -12.46 -2.59
C ARG A 149 -12.51 -11.34 -1.66
N SER A 150 -11.33 -10.78 -1.93
CA SER A 150 -10.77 -9.70 -1.12
C SER A 150 -11.60 -8.41 -1.21
N THR A 151 -12.15 -8.11 -2.40
CA THR A 151 -13.09 -7.00 -2.61
C THR A 151 -14.38 -7.18 -1.79
N ALA A 152 -14.93 -8.39 -1.79
CA ALA A 152 -16.14 -8.71 -1.01
C ALA A 152 -15.87 -8.62 0.51
N ALA A 153 -14.74 -9.17 0.96
CA ALA A 153 -14.31 -9.10 2.36
C ALA A 153 -14.14 -7.64 2.85
N PHE A 154 -13.50 -6.79 2.04
CA PHE A 154 -13.39 -5.36 2.36
C PHE A 154 -14.76 -4.72 2.57
N ARG A 155 -15.68 -4.88 1.63
CA ARG A 155 -17.02 -4.30 1.72
C ARG A 155 -17.77 -4.77 2.96
N GLN A 156 -17.65 -6.05 3.32
CA GLN A 156 -18.29 -6.61 4.51
C GLN A 156 -17.65 -6.08 5.81
N THR A 157 -16.33 -6.03 5.87
CA THR A 157 -15.59 -5.62 7.09
C THR A 157 -15.81 -4.14 7.40
N PHE A 158 -15.92 -3.30 6.37
CA PHE A 158 -15.95 -1.84 6.50
C PHE A 158 -17.31 -1.21 6.15
N GLN A 159 -18.40 -2.01 6.07
CA GLN A 159 -19.73 -1.53 5.64
C GLN A 159 -20.27 -0.38 6.49
N ASP A 160 -19.96 -0.34 7.79
CA ASP A 160 -20.47 0.65 8.75
C ASP A 160 -19.36 1.64 9.19
N THR A 161 -18.24 1.69 8.47
CA THR A 161 -17.09 2.53 8.83
C THR A 161 -17.26 3.94 8.29
N ASP A 162 -17.11 4.93 9.16
CA ASP A 162 -16.91 6.32 8.77
C ASP A 162 -15.48 6.53 8.29
N PHE A 163 -15.29 6.61 6.98
CA PHE A 163 -13.98 6.81 6.38
C PHE A 163 -13.46 8.25 6.49
N GLU A 164 -14.23 9.21 6.97
CA GLU A 164 -13.71 10.55 7.27
C GLU A 164 -12.94 10.57 8.59
N SER A 165 -13.23 9.64 9.50
CA SER A 165 -12.60 9.49 10.81
C SER A 165 -11.51 8.42 10.84
N LEU A 166 -10.25 8.80 11.11
CA LEU A 166 -9.16 7.85 11.35
C LEU A 166 -9.43 6.95 12.57
N GLU A 167 -10.12 7.46 13.59
CA GLU A 167 -10.52 6.68 14.76
C GLU A 167 -11.52 5.59 14.40
N SER A 168 -12.54 5.91 13.58
CA SER A 168 -13.51 4.93 13.07
C SER A 168 -12.84 3.84 12.24
N ILE A 169 -11.92 4.22 11.35
CA ILE A 169 -11.15 3.26 10.55
C ILE A 169 -10.28 2.37 11.46
N TYR A 170 -9.59 2.95 12.45
CA TYR A 170 -8.79 2.17 13.40
C TYR A 170 -9.66 1.19 14.19
N ALA A 171 -10.83 1.61 14.65
CA ALA A 171 -11.77 0.76 15.36
C ALA A 171 -12.20 -0.43 14.49
N ALA A 172 -12.54 -0.21 13.22
CA ALA A 172 -12.90 -1.26 12.28
C ALA A 172 -11.72 -2.23 12.03
N LEU A 173 -10.51 -1.71 11.77
CA LEU A 173 -9.29 -2.52 11.60
C LEU A 173 -9.01 -3.37 12.84
N SER A 174 -8.92 -2.75 14.00
CA SER A 174 -8.52 -3.42 15.26
C SER A 174 -9.58 -4.35 15.84
N THR A 175 -10.81 -4.33 15.31
CA THR A 175 -11.92 -5.16 15.79
C THR A 175 -12.33 -6.23 14.77
N HIS A 176 -12.43 -5.86 13.50
CA HIS A 176 -13.04 -6.70 12.48
C HIS A 176 -12.06 -7.26 11.44
N HIS A 177 -10.91 -6.61 11.24
CA HIS A 177 -9.97 -7.06 10.22
C HIS A 177 -9.00 -8.12 10.77
N PRO A 178 -8.98 -9.37 10.22
CA PRO A 178 -8.25 -10.50 10.83
C PRO A 178 -6.74 -10.29 10.91
N PHE A 179 -6.14 -9.47 10.03
CA PHE A 179 -4.70 -9.17 10.08
C PHE A 179 -4.33 -8.14 11.15
N TYR A 180 -5.30 -7.40 11.72
CA TYR A 180 -5.04 -6.29 12.63
C TYR A 180 -5.72 -6.45 14.01
N ASN A 181 -6.65 -7.39 14.16
CA ASN A 181 -7.44 -7.58 15.37
C ASN A 181 -6.87 -8.61 16.36
N GLY A 182 -5.74 -9.22 16.05
CA GLY A 182 -5.11 -10.26 16.89
C GLY A 182 -5.47 -11.70 16.49
N GLN A 183 -6.26 -11.92 15.45
CA GLN A 183 -6.64 -13.29 15.01
C GLN A 183 -5.50 -14.01 14.27
N ILE A 184 -4.85 -13.33 13.32
CA ILE A 184 -3.80 -13.93 12.47
C ILE A 184 -2.43 -13.39 12.89
N TYR A 185 -2.34 -12.08 13.10
CA TYR A 185 -1.14 -11.38 13.54
C TYR A 185 -1.42 -10.58 14.82
N PRO A 186 -0.40 -10.14 15.56
CA PRO A 186 -0.60 -9.29 16.74
C PRO A 186 -1.51 -8.10 16.43
N LYS A 187 -2.37 -7.76 17.40
CA LYS A 187 -3.25 -6.60 17.26
C LYS A 187 -2.44 -5.33 17.07
N ILE A 188 -2.92 -4.43 16.18
CA ILE A 188 -2.30 -3.11 16.04
C ILE A 188 -2.56 -2.28 17.29
N GLU A 189 -1.53 -1.52 17.68
CA GLU A 189 -1.61 -0.59 18.82
C GLU A 189 -1.85 0.84 18.31
N THR A 190 -2.49 1.65 19.15
CA THR A 190 -2.53 3.10 18.97
C THR A 190 -1.27 3.67 19.62
N ASP A 191 -0.33 4.14 18.85
CA ASP A 191 0.70 5.04 19.36
C ASP A 191 0.13 6.46 19.52
#